data_0ed7a6458399feb18c8500679d44634b
#
_entry.id   0ed7a6458399feb18c8500679d44634b
#
_cell.length_a   1.000
_cell.length_b   1.000
_cell.length_c   1.000
_cell.angle_alpha   90.00
_cell.angle_beta   90.00
_cell.angle_gamma   90.00
#
_symmetry.space_group_name_H-M   'P 1'
#
loop_
_entity.id
_entity.type
_entity.pdbx_description
1 polymer ?
#
loop_
_entity_poly.entity_id
_entity_poly.type
_entity_poly.pdbx_seq_one_letter_code
_entity_poly.pdbx_strand_id
1 'polypeptide(L)'
;VHISAAIVFSLATLPGAILGAQMSGWFSGQGFMFAFGCFMLCASGLIGFKNFKKGERKEESLTLDQLTYSKPIGISISFFVGFISSIFGIGGGLIHVPALIYLMGFPTHMATATSQSILAVSTMIGVITHLLENHIVFSIAIPTSIGAIFGAQVGARIAKRLKAKSILALMSVAVFALAVRLILKSGILG
;
A
#
# COMPACT_ATOMS: atom_id res chain seq x y z
N VAL A 1 5.57 -14.63 -5.99
CA VAL A 1 4.21 -14.32 -5.46
C VAL A 1 3.70 -15.54 -4.73
N HIS A 2 3.26 -15.38 -3.49
CA HIS A 2 2.56 -16.43 -2.76
C HIS A 2 1.07 -16.37 -3.12
N ILE A 3 0.65 -17.13 -4.13
CA ILE A 3 -0.69 -17.02 -4.73
C ILE A 3 -1.81 -17.26 -3.71
N SER A 4 -1.68 -18.26 -2.84
CA SER A 4 -2.69 -18.52 -1.82
C SER A 4 -2.81 -17.38 -0.81
N ALA A 5 -1.70 -16.78 -0.38
CA ALA A 5 -1.72 -15.60 0.48
C ALA A 5 -2.34 -14.39 -0.25
N ALA A 6 -1.99 -14.18 -1.52
CA ALA A 6 -2.55 -13.09 -2.32
C ALA A 6 -4.08 -13.18 -2.43
N ILE A 7 -4.63 -14.36 -2.71
CA ILE A 7 -6.09 -14.57 -2.81
C ILE A 7 -6.76 -14.34 -1.45
N VAL A 8 -6.27 -14.97 -0.38
CA VAL A 8 -6.87 -14.84 0.96
C VAL A 8 -6.83 -13.40 1.45
N PHE A 9 -5.71 -12.72 1.27
CA PHE A 9 -5.55 -11.33 1.70
C PHE A 9 -6.34 -10.36 0.82
N SER A 10 -6.48 -10.63 -0.49
CA SER A 10 -7.37 -9.85 -1.36
C SER A 10 -8.82 -9.95 -0.88
N LEU A 11 -9.31 -11.15 -0.61
CA LEU A 11 -10.67 -11.35 -0.11
C LEU A 11 -10.87 -10.68 1.26
N ALA A 12 -9.87 -10.71 2.13
CA ALA A 12 -9.92 -10.03 3.43
C ALA A 12 -9.87 -8.49 3.31
N THR A 13 -9.25 -7.97 2.26
CA THR A 13 -9.18 -6.53 2.00
C THR A 13 -10.54 -5.95 1.56
N LEU A 14 -11.37 -6.72 0.87
CA LEU A 14 -12.63 -6.25 0.29
C LEU A 14 -13.62 -5.72 1.33
N PRO A 15 -13.97 -6.45 2.40
CA PRO A 15 -14.92 -5.93 3.39
C PRO A 15 -14.37 -4.68 4.10
N GLY A 16 -13.06 -4.62 4.34
CA GLY A 16 -12.42 -3.42 4.87
C GLY A 16 -12.53 -2.24 3.90
N ALA A 17 -12.28 -2.46 2.62
CA ALA A 17 -12.36 -1.42 1.60
C ALA A 17 -13.80 -0.89 1.43
N ILE A 18 -14.79 -1.75 1.44
CA ILE A 18 -16.21 -1.37 1.35
C ILE A 18 -16.61 -0.50 2.54
N LEU A 19 -16.30 -0.94 3.77
CA LEU A 19 -16.57 -0.17 4.97
C LEU A 19 -15.82 1.17 4.97
N GLY A 20 -14.57 1.19 4.56
CA GLY A 20 -13.77 2.40 4.46
C GLY A 20 -14.34 3.40 3.44
N ALA A 21 -14.82 2.91 2.28
CA ALA A 21 -15.44 3.74 1.27
C ALA A 21 -16.75 4.38 1.79
N GLN A 22 -17.60 3.62 2.44
CA GLN A 22 -18.84 4.13 3.03
C GLN A 22 -18.61 5.16 4.13
N MET A 23 -17.57 4.98 4.92
CA MET A 23 -17.22 5.89 6.01
C MET A 23 -16.36 7.08 5.55
N SER A 24 -15.82 7.07 4.33
CA SER A 24 -14.89 8.10 3.83
C SER A 24 -15.50 9.51 3.87
N GLY A 25 -16.82 9.64 3.67
CA GLY A 25 -17.52 10.92 3.76
C GLY A 25 -17.51 11.55 5.16
N TRP A 26 -17.41 10.73 6.22
CA TRP A 26 -17.34 11.22 7.61
C TRP A 26 -15.91 11.65 7.98
N PHE A 27 -14.92 11.13 7.28
CA PHE A 27 -13.50 11.41 7.47
C PHE A 27 -13.00 12.45 6.45
N SER A 28 -13.74 13.51 6.26
CA SER A 28 -13.35 14.63 5.41
C SER A 28 -12.99 15.84 6.27
N GLY A 29 -12.03 16.64 5.81
CA GLY A 29 -11.66 17.88 6.45
C GLY A 29 -10.19 18.02 6.83
N GLN A 30 -9.84 19.21 7.29
CA GLN A 30 -8.47 19.61 7.61
C GLN A 30 -7.86 18.74 8.75
N GLY A 31 -8.63 18.49 9.81
CA GLY A 31 -8.19 17.68 10.94
C GLY A 31 -7.85 16.24 10.56
N PHE A 32 -8.63 15.67 9.64
CA PHE A 32 -8.37 14.34 9.13
C PHE A 32 -7.10 14.27 8.28
N MET A 33 -6.89 15.23 7.37
CA MET A 33 -5.66 15.32 6.58
C MET A 33 -4.43 15.46 7.47
N PHE A 34 -4.53 16.25 8.54
CA PHE A 34 -3.45 16.41 9.51
C PHE A 34 -3.14 15.12 10.27
N ALA A 35 -4.16 14.48 10.86
CA ALA A 35 -4.01 13.22 11.58
C ALA A 35 -3.41 12.12 10.71
N PHE A 36 -3.85 12.03 9.45
CA PHE A 36 -3.30 11.08 8.50
C PHE A 36 -1.86 11.41 8.09
N GLY A 37 -1.55 12.67 7.87
CA GLY A 37 -0.19 13.13 7.64
C GLY A 37 0.75 12.74 8.78
N CYS A 38 0.33 12.92 10.03
CA CYS A 38 1.08 12.48 11.21
C CYS A 38 1.26 10.95 11.25
N PHE A 39 0.21 10.19 10.98
CA PHE A 39 0.31 8.72 10.86
C PHE A 39 1.33 8.30 9.79
N MET A 40 1.29 8.93 8.62
CA MET A 40 2.24 8.68 7.53
C MET A 40 3.67 9.06 7.91
N LEU A 41 3.89 10.15 8.65
CA LEU A 41 5.20 10.52 9.18
C LEU A 41 5.75 9.44 10.12
N CYS A 42 4.93 8.96 11.04
CA CYS A 42 5.32 7.87 11.94
C CYS A 42 5.65 6.60 11.15
N ALA A 43 4.83 6.22 10.17
CA ALA A 43 5.07 5.07 9.32
C ALA A 43 6.38 5.18 8.53
N SER A 44 6.62 6.34 7.91
CA SER A 44 7.87 6.63 7.19
C SER A 44 9.08 6.55 8.12
N GLY A 45 9.00 7.16 9.31
CA GLY A 45 10.05 7.11 10.32
C GLY A 45 10.38 5.67 10.76
N LEU A 46 9.36 4.84 11.00
CA LEU A 46 9.52 3.43 11.36
C LEU A 46 10.17 2.62 10.23
N ILE A 47 9.75 2.83 8.98
CA ILE A 47 10.34 2.16 7.81
C ILE A 47 11.81 2.57 7.67
N GLY A 48 12.09 3.87 7.71
CA GLY A 48 13.44 4.42 7.61
C GLY A 48 14.35 3.90 8.72
N PHE A 49 13.91 4.03 9.98
CA PHE A 49 14.68 3.58 11.14
C PHE A 49 15.01 2.09 11.12
N LYS A 50 14.03 1.25 10.81
CA LYS A 50 14.25 -0.21 10.68
C LYS A 50 15.15 -0.56 9.50
N ASN A 51 15.07 0.20 8.40
CA ASN A 51 15.92 0.00 7.23
C ASN A 51 17.40 0.39 7.51
N PHE A 52 17.62 1.42 8.33
CA PHE A 52 18.98 1.84 8.72
C PHE A 52 19.59 0.93 9.80
N LYS A 53 18.80 0.51 10.79
CA LYS A 53 19.28 -0.25 11.94
C LYS A 53 19.56 -1.74 11.67
N LYS A 54 18.83 -2.35 10.74
CA LYS A 54 19.15 -3.69 10.21
C LYS A 54 20.14 -3.50 9.06
N GLY A 55 21.41 -3.83 9.32
CA GLY A 55 22.40 -4.09 8.28
C GLY A 55 21.79 -5.00 7.21
N GLU A 56 22.41 -5.15 6.05
CA GLU A 56 21.88 -5.97 4.94
C GLU A 56 21.20 -7.21 5.49
N ARG A 57 19.85 -7.22 5.49
CA ARG A 57 19.15 -8.48 5.62
C ARG A 57 19.72 -9.28 4.45
N LYS A 58 20.53 -10.29 4.73
CA LYS A 58 20.68 -11.38 3.78
C LYS A 58 19.24 -11.70 3.39
N GLU A 59 18.86 -11.39 2.17
CA GLU A 59 17.69 -11.99 1.59
C GLU A 59 18.03 -13.47 1.53
N GLU A 60 17.82 -14.16 2.66
CA GLU A 60 17.73 -15.60 2.63
C GLU A 60 16.70 -15.85 1.54
N SER A 61 17.12 -16.61 0.56
CA SER A 61 16.26 -17.15 -0.48
C SER A 61 15.30 -18.15 0.19
N LEU A 62 14.41 -17.60 1.05
CA LEU A 62 13.35 -18.35 1.68
C LEU A 62 12.46 -18.84 0.54
N THR A 63 12.50 -20.12 0.34
CA THR A 63 11.59 -20.82 -0.58
C THR A 63 10.17 -20.63 -0.06
N LEU A 64 9.20 -20.55 -0.96
CA LEU A 64 7.78 -20.32 -0.63
C LEU A 64 7.26 -21.27 0.46
N ASP A 65 7.79 -22.48 0.52
CA ASP A 65 7.42 -23.54 1.49
C ASP A 65 7.99 -23.31 2.91
N GLN A 66 8.98 -22.45 3.06
CA GLN A 66 9.64 -22.15 4.35
C GLN A 66 9.03 -20.93 5.05
N LEU A 67 8.07 -20.25 4.42
CA LEU A 67 7.43 -19.06 4.96
C LEU A 67 6.32 -19.46 5.93
N THR A 68 6.66 -19.53 7.22
CA THR A 68 5.67 -19.72 8.29
C THR A 68 5.07 -18.35 8.65
N TYR A 69 3.87 -18.07 8.19
CA TYR A 69 3.14 -16.85 8.56
C TYR A 69 1.78 -17.20 9.17
N SER A 70 1.34 -16.38 10.10
CA SER A 70 0.03 -16.52 10.71
C SER A 70 -1.07 -15.99 9.77
N LYS A 71 -1.87 -16.89 9.19
CA LYS A 71 -3.00 -16.51 8.33
C LYS A 71 -3.98 -15.54 9.00
N PRO A 72 -4.41 -15.75 10.28
CA PRO A 72 -5.33 -14.83 10.93
C PRO A 72 -4.76 -13.41 11.10
N ILE A 73 -3.46 -13.30 11.39
CA ILE A 73 -2.79 -11.99 11.46
C ILE A 73 -2.81 -11.31 10.09
N GLY A 74 -2.50 -12.05 9.02
CA GLY A 74 -2.54 -11.54 7.67
C GLY A 74 -3.92 -11.09 7.22
N ILE A 75 -4.97 -11.83 7.57
CA ILE A 75 -6.37 -11.48 7.31
C ILE A 75 -6.74 -10.19 8.04
N SER A 76 -6.43 -10.07 9.33
CA SER A 76 -6.70 -8.87 10.12
C SER A 76 -5.96 -7.65 9.56
N ILE A 77 -4.68 -7.78 9.25
CA ILE A 77 -3.89 -6.72 8.62
C ILE A 77 -4.52 -6.30 7.29
N SER A 78 -4.89 -7.26 6.44
CA SER A 78 -5.48 -6.97 5.13
C SER A 78 -6.81 -6.25 5.23
N PHE A 79 -7.65 -6.62 6.19
CA PHE A 79 -8.91 -5.93 6.48
C PHE A 79 -8.65 -4.46 6.87
N PHE A 80 -7.77 -4.22 7.85
CA PHE A 80 -7.44 -2.85 8.28
C PHE A 80 -6.74 -2.04 7.20
N VAL A 81 -5.87 -2.66 6.43
CA VAL A 81 -5.23 -1.99 5.29
C VAL A 81 -6.25 -1.62 4.23
N GLY A 82 -7.20 -2.50 3.92
CA GLY A 82 -8.30 -2.19 3.00
C GLY A 82 -9.14 -1.03 3.50
N PHE A 83 -9.51 -1.04 4.77
CA PHE A 83 -10.29 0.01 5.41
C PHE A 83 -9.58 1.37 5.36
N ILE A 84 -8.36 1.45 5.86
CA ILE A 84 -7.56 2.67 5.89
C ILE A 84 -7.28 3.17 4.47
N SER A 85 -6.89 2.26 3.59
CA SER A 85 -6.57 2.57 2.20
C SER A 85 -7.75 3.16 1.42
N SER A 86 -8.95 2.65 1.68
CA SER A 86 -10.18 3.11 1.03
C SER A 86 -10.62 4.47 1.54
N ILE A 87 -10.54 4.71 2.85
CA ILE A 87 -10.81 6.03 3.43
C ILE A 87 -9.89 7.10 2.82
N PHE A 88 -8.62 6.78 2.63
CA PHE A 88 -7.61 7.72 2.15
C PHE A 88 -7.42 7.76 0.64
N GLY A 89 -7.98 6.81 -0.09
CA GLY A 89 -7.82 6.70 -1.54
C GLY A 89 -6.39 6.45 -2.01
N ILE A 90 -5.52 5.86 -1.16
CA ILE A 90 -4.07 5.72 -1.45
C ILE A 90 -3.74 4.39 -2.14
N GLY A 91 -4.68 3.44 -2.15
CA GLY A 91 -4.41 2.08 -2.58
C GLY A 91 -3.59 1.30 -1.53
N GLY A 92 -3.95 0.04 -1.27
CA GLY A 92 -3.40 -0.75 -0.16
C GLY A 92 -1.89 -1.01 -0.19
N GLY A 93 -1.24 -0.85 -1.36
CA GLY A 93 0.16 -1.21 -1.55
C GLY A 93 1.14 -0.49 -0.62
N LEU A 94 0.87 0.78 -0.31
CA LEU A 94 1.75 1.60 0.52
C LEU A 94 1.86 1.09 1.98
N ILE A 95 0.77 0.57 2.52
CA ILE A 95 0.71 0.05 3.90
C ILE A 95 0.96 -1.46 3.91
N HIS A 96 0.48 -2.19 2.89
CA HIS A 96 0.61 -3.65 2.81
C HIS A 96 2.06 -4.12 2.74
N VAL A 97 2.90 -3.47 1.92
CA VAL A 97 4.30 -3.87 1.76
C VAL A 97 5.06 -3.85 3.09
N PRO A 98 5.11 -2.74 3.86
CA PRO A 98 5.76 -2.77 5.15
C PRO A 98 5.09 -3.72 6.15
N ALA A 99 3.78 -3.88 6.12
CA ALA A 99 3.09 -4.83 6.98
C ALA A 99 3.51 -6.28 6.70
N LEU A 100 3.58 -6.70 5.43
CA LEU A 100 4.06 -8.02 5.04
C LEU A 100 5.52 -8.25 5.44
N ILE A 101 6.39 -7.23 5.30
CA ILE A 101 7.81 -7.35 5.65
C ILE A 101 8.02 -7.40 7.16
N TYR A 102 7.41 -6.48 7.91
CA TYR A 102 7.74 -6.26 9.32
C TYR A 102 6.90 -7.08 10.29
N LEU A 103 5.66 -7.43 9.93
CA LEU A 103 4.75 -8.19 10.78
C LEU A 103 4.69 -9.66 10.38
N MET A 104 4.87 -9.97 9.09
CA MET A 104 4.76 -11.33 8.58
C MET A 104 6.10 -11.93 8.11
N GLY A 105 7.19 -11.16 8.12
CA GLY A 105 8.52 -11.67 7.79
C GLY A 105 8.79 -11.94 6.31
N PHE A 106 7.91 -11.47 5.41
CA PHE A 106 8.11 -11.68 3.97
C PHE A 106 9.40 -11.01 3.47
N PRO A 107 10.17 -11.66 2.57
CA PRO A 107 11.25 -11.01 1.84
C PRO A 107 10.69 -9.81 1.04
N THR A 108 11.47 -8.73 0.92
CA THR A 108 11.01 -7.46 0.34
C THR A 108 10.43 -7.62 -1.07
N HIS A 109 11.10 -8.34 -1.95
CA HIS A 109 10.61 -8.57 -3.31
C HIS A 109 9.32 -9.40 -3.34
N MET A 110 9.21 -10.40 -2.45
CA MET A 110 8.01 -11.22 -2.33
C MET A 110 6.84 -10.41 -1.75
N ALA A 111 7.08 -9.61 -0.71
CA ALA A 111 6.09 -8.72 -0.11
C ALA A 111 5.54 -7.73 -1.15
N THR A 112 6.43 -7.11 -1.94
CA THR A 112 6.04 -6.17 -2.99
C THR A 112 5.19 -6.87 -4.06
N ALA A 113 5.62 -8.03 -4.56
CA ALA A 113 4.89 -8.77 -5.59
C ALA A 113 3.54 -9.28 -5.08
N THR A 114 3.45 -9.75 -3.83
CA THR A 114 2.21 -10.21 -3.21
C THR A 114 1.25 -9.04 -2.99
N SER A 115 1.75 -7.91 -2.48
CA SER A 115 0.97 -6.68 -2.31
C SER A 115 0.41 -6.16 -3.63
N GLN A 116 1.18 -6.17 -4.71
CA GLN A 116 0.70 -5.77 -6.04
C GLN A 116 -0.39 -6.71 -6.56
N SER A 117 -0.30 -8.01 -6.29
CA SER A 117 -1.34 -8.97 -6.66
C SER A 117 -2.64 -8.73 -5.88
N ILE A 118 -2.55 -8.43 -4.57
CA ILE A 118 -3.70 -8.06 -3.74
C ILE A 118 -4.34 -6.78 -4.30
N LEU A 119 -3.52 -5.79 -4.61
CA LEU A 119 -3.98 -4.51 -5.15
C LEU A 119 -4.68 -4.69 -6.50
N ALA A 120 -4.16 -5.52 -7.39
CA ALA A 120 -4.78 -5.79 -8.70
C ALA A 120 -6.21 -6.34 -8.56
N VAL A 121 -6.43 -7.29 -7.64
CA VAL A 121 -7.77 -7.83 -7.37
C VAL A 121 -8.69 -6.77 -6.76
N SER A 122 -8.20 -6.05 -5.75
CA SER A 122 -9.00 -5.02 -5.05
C SER A 122 -9.39 -3.87 -5.96
N THR A 123 -8.47 -3.40 -6.81
CA THR A 123 -8.74 -2.29 -7.72
C THR A 123 -9.67 -2.68 -8.87
N MET A 124 -9.60 -3.93 -9.33
CA MET A 124 -10.53 -4.42 -10.36
C MET A 124 -11.98 -4.32 -9.86
N ILE A 125 -12.24 -4.74 -8.62
CA ILE A 125 -13.56 -4.64 -8.00
C ILE A 125 -13.94 -3.18 -7.79
N GLY A 126 -13.00 -2.35 -7.31
CA GLY A 126 -13.22 -0.91 -7.14
C GLY A 126 -13.59 -0.20 -8.44
N VAL A 127 -12.90 -0.51 -9.55
CA VAL A 127 -13.22 0.05 -10.87
C VAL A 127 -14.63 -0.36 -11.33
N ILE A 128 -15.00 -1.63 -11.15
CA ILE A 128 -16.35 -2.10 -11.51
C ILE A 128 -17.41 -1.35 -10.70
N THR A 129 -17.21 -1.20 -9.39
CA THR A 129 -18.13 -0.47 -8.51
C THR A 129 -18.29 0.99 -8.96
N HIS A 130 -17.19 1.72 -9.15
CA HIS A 130 -17.23 3.12 -9.60
C HIS A 130 -17.77 3.29 -11.01
N LEU A 131 -17.62 2.28 -11.87
CA LEU A 131 -18.23 2.28 -13.22
C LEU A 131 -19.75 2.17 -13.13
N LEU A 132 -20.27 1.28 -12.28
CA LEU A 132 -21.70 1.10 -12.06
C LEU A 132 -22.35 2.34 -11.42
N GLU A 133 -21.62 3.06 -10.59
CA GLU A 133 -22.07 4.30 -9.94
C GLU A 133 -21.89 5.55 -10.81
N ASN A 134 -21.38 5.42 -12.05
CA ASN A 134 -21.10 6.54 -12.97
C ASN A 134 -20.15 7.60 -12.38
N HIS A 135 -19.26 7.22 -11.47
CA HIS A 135 -18.30 8.11 -10.83
C HIS A 135 -16.99 8.30 -11.63
N ILE A 136 -16.85 7.63 -12.79
CA ILE A 136 -15.62 7.68 -13.58
C ILE A 136 -15.67 8.84 -14.58
N VAL A 137 -14.74 9.77 -14.43
CA VAL A 137 -14.49 10.83 -15.40
C VAL A 137 -13.51 10.31 -16.47
N PHE A 138 -14.02 9.76 -17.55
CA PHE A 138 -13.24 9.09 -18.61
C PHE A 138 -12.17 9.99 -19.26
N SER A 139 -12.42 11.29 -19.39
CA SER A 139 -11.45 12.25 -19.94
C SER A 139 -10.17 12.36 -19.12
N ILE A 140 -10.23 12.06 -17.81
CA ILE A 140 -9.07 12.02 -16.92
C ILE A 140 -8.57 10.59 -16.75
N ALA A 141 -9.48 9.63 -16.61
CA ALA A 141 -9.15 8.24 -16.32
C ALA A 141 -8.33 7.58 -17.45
N ILE A 142 -8.67 7.84 -18.72
CA ILE A 142 -7.96 7.21 -19.85
C ILE A 142 -6.51 7.67 -19.96
N PRO A 143 -6.17 8.97 -20.01
CA PRO A 143 -4.77 9.42 -20.08
C PRO A 143 -3.95 8.99 -18.86
N THR A 144 -4.52 9.06 -17.67
CA THR A 144 -3.83 8.62 -16.44
C THR A 144 -3.58 7.12 -16.42
N SER A 145 -4.51 6.30 -16.93
CA SER A 145 -4.33 4.84 -17.03
C SER A 145 -3.22 4.49 -18.01
N ILE A 146 -3.14 5.16 -19.17
CA ILE A 146 -2.06 4.97 -20.13
C ILE A 146 -0.71 5.33 -19.49
N GLY A 147 -0.62 6.49 -18.83
CA GLY A 147 0.59 6.90 -18.11
C GLY A 147 0.99 5.90 -17.02
N ALA A 148 0.02 5.37 -16.27
CA ALA A 148 0.24 4.38 -15.23
C ALA A 148 0.78 3.05 -15.79
N ILE A 149 0.27 2.58 -16.93
CA ILE A 149 0.76 1.35 -17.59
C ILE A 149 2.24 1.49 -17.98
N PHE A 150 2.60 2.60 -18.65
CA PHE A 150 4.00 2.85 -19.01
C PHE A 150 4.89 3.04 -17.79
N GLY A 151 4.44 3.84 -16.81
CA GLY A 151 5.16 4.08 -15.57
C GLY A 151 5.40 2.79 -14.76
N ALA A 152 4.39 1.92 -14.68
CA ALA A 152 4.50 0.63 -14.00
C ALA A 152 5.51 -0.30 -14.68
N GLN A 153 5.55 -0.35 -16.02
CA GLN A 153 6.51 -1.16 -16.76
C GLN A 153 7.96 -0.70 -16.51
N VAL A 154 8.19 0.61 -16.56
CA VAL A 154 9.50 1.20 -16.26
C VAL A 154 9.87 0.96 -14.80
N GLY A 155 8.95 1.25 -13.87
CA GLY A 155 9.15 1.05 -12.45
C GLY A 155 9.48 -0.39 -12.08
N ALA A 156 8.76 -1.36 -12.66
CA ALA A 156 9.01 -2.79 -12.43
C ALA A 156 10.40 -3.24 -12.95
N ARG A 157 10.85 -2.71 -14.09
CA ARG A 157 12.20 -3.00 -14.62
C ARG A 157 13.30 -2.43 -13.73
N ILE A 158 13.11 -1.22 -13.23
CA ILE A 158 14.05 -0.59 -12.30
C ILE A 158 14.07 -1.35 -10.96
N ALA A 159 12.92 -1.68 -10.41
CA ALA A 159 12.79 -2.38 -9.13
C ALA A 159 13.51 -3.72 -9.09
N LYS A 160 13.52 -4.47 -10.21
CA LYS A 160 14.25 -5.73 -10.33
C LYS A 160 15.78 -5.59 -10.19
N ARG A 161 16.32 -4.39 -10.45
CA ARG A 161 17.76 -4.09 -10.36
C ARG A 161 18.15 -3.46 -9.02
N LEU A 162 17.16 -3.08 -8.20
CA LEU A 162 17.39 -2.43 -6.91
C LEU A 162 17.52 -3.45 -5.79
N LYS A 163 18.43 -3.16 -4.84
CA LYS A 163 18.50 -3.91 -3.58
C LYS A 163 17.27 -3.63 -2.72
N ALA A 164 16.85 -4.60 -1.91
CA ALA A 164 15.74 -4.46 -0.96
C ALA A 164 15.83 -3.19 -0.10
N LYS A 165 17.02 -2.86 0.38
CA LYS A 165 17.30 -1.65 1.16
C LYS A 165 16.96 -0.37 0.40
N SER A 166 17.28 -0.32 -0.90
CA SER A 166 16.97 0.84 -1.76
C SER A 166 15.48 0.99 -2.01
N ILE A 167 14.75 -0.12 -2.19
CA ILE A 167 13.29 -0.11 -2.35
C ILE A 167 12.61 0.45 -1.09
N LEU A 168 13.03 -0.02 0.09
CA LEU A 168 12.49 0.46 1.36
C LEU A 168 12.85 1.93 1.63
N ALA A 169 14.06 2.36 1.25
CA ALA A 169 14.48 3.77 1.37
C ALA A 169 13.63 4.67 0.47
N LEU A 170 13.46 4.32 -0.81
CA LEU A 170 12.62 5.07 -1.74
C LEU A 170 11.17 5.12 -1.26
N MET A 171 10.65 4.02 -0.75
CA MET A 171 9.31 3.96 -0.19
C MET A 171 9.18 4.88 1.04
N SER A 172 10.15 4.86 1.96
CA SER A 172 10.17 5.75 3.13
C SER A 172 10.18 7.23 2.70
N VAL A 173 11.01 7.60 1.73
CA VAL A 173 11.06 8.98 1.21
C VAL A 173 9.75 9.39 0.56
N ALA A 174 9.13 8.52 -0.24
CA ALA A 174 7.86 8.80 -0.88
C ALA A 174 6.73 8.99 0.13
N VAL A 175 6.66 8.12 1.15
CA VAL A 175 5.67 8.23 2.25
C VAL A 175 5.90 9.51 3.06
N PHE A 176 7.16 9.85 3.33
CA PHE A 176 7.52 11.10 4.02
C PHE A 176 7.06 12.34 3.23
N ALA A 177 7.37 12.39 1.94
CA ALA A 177 6.98 13.51 1.08
C ALA A 177 5.44 13.69 1.02
N LEU A 178 4.70 12.58 0.91
CA LEU A 178 3.24 12.58 0.97
C LEU A 178 2.73 13.06 2.33
N ALA A 179 3.32 12.63 3.42
CA ALA A 179 2.97 13.04 4.77
C ALA A 179 3.13 14.55 4.97
N VAL A 180 4.28 15.09 4.57
CA VAL A 180 4.55 16.54 4.64
C VAL A 180 3.54 17.30 3.79
N ARG A 181 3.27 16.86 2.55
CA ARG A 181 2.28 17.49 1.68
C ARG A 181 0.89 17.51 2.29
N LEU A 182 0.46 16.42 2.93
CA LEU A 182 -0.86 16.34 3.58
C LEU A 182 -0.96 17.28 4.78
N ILE A 183 0.08 17.34 5.60
CA ILE A 183 0.14 18.23 6.76
C ILE A 183 0.10 19.70 6.31
N LEU A 184 0.88 20.08 5.31
CA LEU A 184 0.86 21.43 4.76
C LEU A 184 -0.50 21.78 4.14
N LYS A 185 -1.12 20.82 3.43
CA LYS A 185 -2.44 21.03 2.81
C LYS A 185 -3.57 21.08 3.84
N SER A 186 -3.38 20.54 5.05
CA SER A 186 -4.40 20.58 6.11
C SER A 186 -4.70 22.00 6.59
N GLY A 187 -3.79 22.96 6.38
CA GLY A 187 -3.95 24.34 6.81
C GLY A 187 -4.02 24.53 8.34
N ILE A 188 -3.67 23.51 9.13
CA ILE A 188 -3.69 23.58 10.60
C ILE A 188 -2.42 24.26 11.14
N LEU A 189 -1.34 24.27 10.35
CA LEU A 189 -0.04 24.83 10.71
C LEU A 189 0.24 26.19 10.05
N GLY A 190 -0.70 26.75 9.28
CA GLY A 190 -0.51 28.03 8.60
C GLY A 190 -1.77 28.87 8.54
#